data_985bd94f263b761fdab40e044fe8bf8e
#
_entry.id   985bd94f263b761fdab40e044fe8bf8e
#
_cell.length_a   1.000
_cell.length_b   1.000
_cell.length_c   1.000
_cell.angle_alpha   90.00
_cell.angle_beta   90.00
_cell.angle_gamma   90.00
#
_symmetry.space_group_name_H-M   'P 1'
#
loop_
_entity.id
_entity.type
_entity.pdbx_description
1 polymer ?
#
loop_
_entity_poly.entity_id
_entity_poly.type
_entity_poly.pdbx_seq_one_letter_code
_entity_poly.pdbx_strand_id
1 'polypeptide(L)'
;MSDTTKNRIFRVLIHALVIFLLYVLQIMIFSRLRIFNVAPLLLPLAVVGVGLFEGPSWGGFFGLAAGILLDSVFFDSTILFTLTLTAAGMGVGLLSIYLLSRGFPSYALCCAVALMLIAFFQLFPHLVFHGAPPPALFFVALVQTLYSLLFVVPLYFLARAVGRVGKGS
;
A
#
# COMPACT_ATOMS: atom_id res chain seq x y z
N MET A 1 11.68 28.65 14.12
CA MET A 1 10.93 27.53 13.51
C MET A 1 10.19 26.86 14.65
N SER A 2 8.86 26.89 14.63
CA SER A 2 8.06 26.41 15.77
C SER A 2 8.19 24.88 15.92
N ASP A 3 8.15 24.37 17.13
CA ASP A 3 8.31 22.95 17.47
C ASP A 3 7.28 22.07 16.73
N THR A 4 6.10 22.61 16.43
CA THR A 4 5.07 21.99 15.59
C THR A 4 5.53 21.69 14.17
N THR A 5 6.35 22.56 13.57
CA THR A 5 6.87 22.36 12.21
C THR A 5 7.95 21.29 12.19
N LYS A 6 8.83 21.26 13.21
CA LYS A 6 9.86 20.22 13.36
C LYS A 6 9.25 18.83 13.50
N ASN A 7 8.23 18.70 14.36
CA ASN A 7 7.53 17.44 14.57
C ASN A 7 6.80 16.95 13.31
N ARG A 8 6.27 17.85 12.51
CA ARG A 8 5.60 17.53 11.25
C ARG A 8 6.62 17.03 10.19
N ILE A 9 7.75 17.71 10.03
CA ILE A 9 8.83 17.31 9.12
C ILE A 9 9.41 15.96 9.53
N PHE A 10 9.64 15.75 10.82
CA PHE A 10 10.18 14.50 11.34
C PHE A 10 9.27 13.30 11.05
N ARG A 11 7.95 13.48 11.19
CA ARG A 11 6.95 12.45 10.83
C ARG A 11 6.98 12.10 9.34
N VAL A 12 7.04 13.12 8.48
CA VAL A 12 7.12 12.91 7.02
C VAL A 12 8.37 12.13 6.66
N LEU A 13 9.51 12.49 7.25
CA LEU A 13 10.77 11.79 7.03
C LEU A 13 10.71 10.32 7.47
N ILE A 14 10.10 10.03 8.62
CA ILE A 14 9.93 8.65 9.09
C ILE A 14 9.03 7.85 8.13
N HIS A 15 7.90 8.42 7.69
CA HIS A 15 7.03 7.73 6.73
C HIS A 15 7.72 7.49 5.39
N ALA A 16 8.46 8.49 4.89
CA ALA A 16 9.24 8.37 3.66
C ALA A 16 10.32 7.28 3.79
N LEU A 17 11.03 7.26 4.92
CA LEU A 17 12.05 6.25 5.21
C LEU A 17 11.45 4.83 5.26
N VAL A 18 10.31 4.68 5.94
CA VAL A 18 9.61 3.39 6.05
C VAL A 18 9.14 2.90 4.69
N ILE A 19 8.55 3.78 3.88
CA ILE A 19 8.09 3.42 2.52
C ILE A 19 9.28 3.06 1.65
N PHE A 20 10.38 3.80 1.73
CA PHE A 20 11.60 3.49 1.00
C PHE A 20 12.22 2.15 1.43
N LEU A 21 12.26 1.88 2.74
CA LEU A 21 12.74 0.60 3.27
C LEU A 21 11.87 -0.57 2.79
N LEU A 22 10.54 -0.40 2.82
CA LEU A 22 9.59 -1.40 2.33
C LEU A 22 9.71 -1.61 0.82
N TYR A 23 10.01 -0.55 0.07
CA TYR A 23 10.28 -0.64 -1.36
C TYR A 23 11.53 -1.48 -1.65
N VAL A 24 12.63 -1.21 -0.96
CA VAL A 24 13.87 -2.01 -1.08
C VAL A 24 13.62 -3.46 -0.67
N LEU A 25 12.93 -3.67 0.45
CA LEU A 25 12.56 -4.99 0.93
C LEU A 25 11.69 -5.74 -0.10
N GLN A 26 10.73 -5.05 -0.70
CA GLN A 26 9.87 -5.61 -1.74
C GLN A 26 10.67 -6.05 -2.97
N ILE A 27 11.64 -5.25 -3.43
CA ILE A 27 12.53 -5.63 -4.53
C ILE A 27 13.38 -6.85 -4.17
N MET A 28 13.93 -6.89 -2.96
CA MET A 28 14.74 -8.02 -2.50
C MET A 28 13.91 -9.31 -2.38
N ILE A 29 12.70 -9.21 -1.84
CA ILE A 29 11.75 -10.34 -1.74
C ILE A 29 11.33 -10.79 -3.14
N PHE A 30 11.06 -9.85 -4.05
CA PHE A 30 10.70 -10.13 -5.43
C PHE A 30 11.79 -10.91 -6.17
N SER A 31 13.06 -10.61 -5.87
CA SER A 31 14.21 -11.28 -6.47
C SER A 31 14.39 -12.72 -5.96
N ARG A 32 14.02 -13.01 -4.70
CA ARG A 32 14.34 -14.27 -4.02
C ARG A 32 13.15 -15.20 -3.76
N LEU A 33 11.96 -14.65 -3.49
CA LEU A 33 10.78 -15.40 -3.05
C LEU A 33 9.63 -15.31 -4.08
N ARG A 34 9.88 -15.79 -5.29
CA ARG A 34 8.80 -16.03 -6.26
C ARG A 34 8.11 -17.36 -5.95
N ILE A 35 7.20 -17.35 -4.97
CA ILE A 35 6.33 -18.49 -4.72
C ILE A 35 5.22 -18.45 -5.77
N PHE A 36 5.12 -19.45 -6.63
CA PHE A 36 4.18 -19.52 -7.78
C PHE A 36 4.28 -18.34 -8.76
N ASN A 37 5.47 -17.73 -8.90
CA ASN A 37 5.68 -16.54 -9.74
C ASN A 37 4.92 -15.28 -9.29
N VAL A 38 4.45 -15.27 -8.04
CA VAL A 38 3.69 -14.17 -7.43
C VAL A 38 4.51 -13.55 -6.29
N ALA A 39 4.59 -12.23 -6.28
CA ALA A 39 5.28 -11.50 -5.22
C ALA A 39 4.29 -10.73 -4.35
N PRO A 40 4.53 -10.65 -3.03
CA PRO A 40 3.69 -9.88 -2.12
C PRO A 40 3.83 -8.38 -2.39
N LEU A 41 2.72 -7.67 -2.32
CA LEU A 41 2.68 -6.23 -2.46
C LEU A 41 2.69 -5.58 -1.07
N LEU A 42 3.87 -5.15 -0.60
CA LEU A 42 4.04 -4.51 0.71
C LEU A 42 3.73 -3.01 0.69
N LEU A 43 4.05 -2.33 -0.41
CA LEU A 43 3.82 -0.89 -0.54
C LEU A 43 2.35 -0.48 -0.40
N PRO A 44 1.38 -1.16 -1.03
CA PRO A 44 -0.04 -0.83 -0.85
C PRO A 44 -0.48 -0.89 0.60
N LEU A 45 0.02 -1.87 1.37
CA LEU A 45 -0.31 -2.01 2.78
C LEU A 45 0.21 -0.83 3.60
N ALA A 46 1.43 -0.36 3.29
CA ALA A 46 2.03 0.81 3.94
C ALA A 46 1.22 2.09 3.63
N VAL A 47 0.83 2.30 2.37
CA VAL A 47 0.02 3.46 1.93
C VAL A 47 -1.33 3.47 2.63
N VAL A 48 -2.01 2.33 2.73
CA VAL A 48 -3.26 2.18 3.48
C VAL A 48 -3.06 2.54 4.95
N GLY A 49 -1.94 2.12 5.56
CA GLY A 49 -1.57 2.48 6.92
C GLY A 49 -1.42 3.99 7.10
N VAL A 50 -0.71 4.66 6.20
CA VAL A 50 -0.57 6.11 6.24
C VAL A 50 -1.93 6.81 6.08
N GLY A 51 -2.75 6.37 5.12
CA GLY A 51 -4.10 6.90 4.92
C GLY A 51 -4.97 6.79 6.17
N LEU A 52 -4.94 5.63 6.84
CA LEU A 52 -5.74 5.37 8.03
C LEU A 52 -5.32 6.21 9.25
N PHE A 53 -4.01 6.38 9.47
CA PHE A 53 -3.48 7.02 10.68
C PHE A 53 -3.23 8.52 10.52
N GLU A 54 -2.82 8.98 9.34
CA GLU A 54 -2.45 10.38 9.07
C GLU A 54 -3.50 11.14 8.25
N GLY A 55 -4.43 10.44 7.62
CA GLY A 55 -5.54 11.03 6.87
C GLY A 55 -5.36 11.07 5.35
N PRO A 56 -6.37 11.61 4.62
CA PRO A 56 -6.46 11.49 3.17
C PRO A 56 -5.36 12.22 2.40
N SER A 57 -4.96 13.40 2.85
CA SER A 57 -3.93 14.20 2.19
C SER A 57 -2.57 13.47 2.19
N TRP A 58 -2.20 12.89 3.32
CA TRP A 58 -0.96 12.15 3.46
C TRP A 58 -1.04 10.78 2.79
N GLY A 59 -2.17 10.10 2.93
CA GLY A 59 -2.43 8.84 2.23
C GLY A 59 -2.34 8.99 0.71
N GLY A 60 -2.89 10.07 0.15
CA GLY A 60 -2.79 10.38 -1.28
C GLY A 60 -1.36 10.71 -1.71
N PHE A 61 -0.66 11.57 -0.97
CA PHE A 61 0.73 11.94 -1.28
C PHE A 61 1.68 10.74 -1.28
N PHE A 62 1.64 9.93 -0.22
CA PHE A 62 2.46 8.73 -0.15
C PHE A 62 1.99 7.63 -1.10
N GLY A 63 0.69 7.56 -1.40
CA GLY A 63 0.14 6.68 -2.43
C GLY A 63 0.68 7.01 -3.82
N LEU A 64 0.75 8.30 -4.16
CA LEU A 64 1.34 8.78 -5.40
C LEU A 64 2.83 8.44 -5.48
N ALA A 65 3.60 8.74 -4.42
CA ALA A 65 5.03 8.43 -4.38
C ALA A 65 5.31 6.93 -4.49
N ALA A 66 4.60 6.11 -3.72
CA ALA A 66 4.74 4.65 -3.76
C ALA A 66 4.28 4.06 -5.11
N GLY A 67 3.25 4.64 -5.72
CA GLY A 67 2.77 4.24 -7.05
C GLY A 67 3.80 4.48 -8.13
N ILE A 68 4.41 5.67 -8.17
CA ILE A 68 5.49 5.99 -9.11
C ILE A 68 6.67 5.02 -8.94
N LEU A 69 7.05 4.69 -7.70
CA LEU A 69 8.11 3.71 -7.43
C LEU A 69 7.75 2.33 -7.97
N LEU A 70 6.50 1.89 -7.83
CA LEU A 70 6.05 0.60 -8.35
C LEU A 70 5.97 0.61 -9.89
N ASP A 71 5.42 1.64 -10.50
CA ASP A 71 5.35 1.76 -11.96
C ASP A 71 6.76 1.79 -12.59
N SER A 72 7.77 2.29 -11.88
CA SER A 72 9.17 2.26 -12.33
C SER A 72 9.79 0.86 -12.34
N VAL A 73 9.28 -0.07 -11.54
CA VAL A 73 9.78 -1.46 -11.46
C VAL A 73 9.03 -2.39 -12.42
N PHE A 74 7.74 -2.15 -12.59
CA PHE A 74 6.87 -2.94 -13.45
C PHE A 74 6.72 -2.23 -14.80
N PHE A 75 7.65 -2.50 -15.72
CA PHE A 75 7.72 -1.85 -17.05
C PHE A 75 6.47 -2.01 -17.93
N ASP A 76 5.57 -2.94 -17.62
CA ASP A 76 4.37 -3.23 -18.41
C ASP A 76 3.11 -2.46 -17.98
N SER A 77 3.13 -1.77 -16.85
CA SER A 77 1.94 -1.10 -16.33
C SER A 77 2.05 0.42 -16.44
N THR A 78 1.40 0.95 -17.41
CA THR A 78 1.21 2.38 -17.64
C THR A 78 0.49 3.03 -16.47
N ILE A 79 1.19 3.70 -15.52
CA ILE A 79 0.63 4.61 -14.49
C ILE A 79 -0.52 4.01 -13.62
N LEU A 80 -0.84 2.72 -13.79
CA LEU A 80 -1.98 2.08 -13.11
C LEU A 80 -1.75 1.95 -11.60
N PHE A 81 -0.53 1.62 -11.17
CA PHE A 81 -0.21 1.55 -9.74
C PHE A 81 -0.27 2.92 -9.08
N THR A 82 0.26 3.95 -9.74
CA THR A 82 0.20 5.33 -9.24
C THR A 82 -1.24 5.77 -9.01
N LEU A 83 -2.11 5.56 -9.99
CA LEU A 83 -3.53 5.95 -9.89
C LEU A 83 -4.25 5.15 -8.80
N THR A 84 -4.06 3.84 -8.78
CA THR A 84 -4.74 2.94 -7.84
C THR A 84 -4.27 3.17 -6.40
N LEU A 85 -2.96 3.33 -6.17
CA LEU A 85 -2.42 3.57 -4.83
C LEU A 85 -2.81 4.95 -4.30
N THR A 86 -2.82 5.97 -5.15
CA THR A 86 -3.27 7.31 -4.77
C THR A 86 -4.74 7.28 -4.37
N ALA A 87 -5.58 6.68 -5.19
CA ALA A 87 -7.00 6.53 -4.91
C ALA A 87 -7.26 5.72 -3.64
N ALA A 88 -6.54 4.60 -3.44
CA ALA A 88 -6.64 3.77 -2.24
C ALA A 88 -6.21 4.53 -0.98
N GLY A 89 -5.06 5.23 -1.02
CA GLY A 89 -4.55 6.01 0.10
C GLY A 89 -5.49 7.15 0.50
N MET A 90 -6.00 7.90 -0.47
CA MET A 90 -7.00 8.96 -0.22
C MET A 90 -8.34 8.36 0.25
N GLY A 91 -8.83 7.32 -0.42
CA GLY A 91 -10.10 6.69 -0.08
C GLY A 91 -10.12 6.13 1.33
N VAL A 92 -9.08 5.39 1.73
CA VAL A 92 -8.94 4.89 3.10
C VAL A 92 -8.84 6.04 4.09
N GLY A 93 -8.08 7.10 3.76
CA GLY A 93 -7.97 8.28 4.58
C GLY A 93 -9.32 8.98 4.80
N LEU A 94 -10.15 9.11 3.77
CA LEU A 94 -11.51 9.65 3.88
C LEU A 94 -12.41 8.74 4.72
N LEU A 95 -12.38 7.43 4.46
CA LEU A 95 -13.17 6.47 5.25
C LEU A 95 -12.76 6.49 6.73
N SER A 96 -11.48 6.72 7.03
CA SER A 96 -10.99 6.77 8.42
C SER A 96 -11.56 7.96 9.22
N ILE A 97 -11.96 9.03 8.53
CA ILE A 97 -12.58 10.18 9.18
C ILE A 97 -14.05 9.93 9.53
N TYR A 98 -14.78 9.23 8.64
CA TYR A 98 -16.24 9.12 8.73
C TYR A 98 -16.74 7.77 9.26
N LEU A 99 -16.08 6.67 8.93
CA LEU A 99 -16.64 5.34 9.17
C LEU A 99 -15.72 4.37 9.94
N LEU A 100 -14.39 4.56 9.88
CA LEU A 100 -13.48 3.53 10.39
C LEU A 100 -12.88 3.92 11.74
N SER A 101 -13.00 3.01 12.70
CA SER A 101 -12.18 3.07 13.91
C SER A 101 -10.72 2.75 13.55
N ARG A 102 -9.75 3.44 14.18
CA ARG A 102 -8.30 3.22 13.97
C ARG A 102 -7.84 1.90 14.61
N GLY A 103 -8.60 0.82 14.39
CA GLY A 103 -8.34 -0.52 14.92
C GLY A 103 -7.72 -1.46 13.88
N PHE A 104 -7.20 -2.58 14.37
CA PHE A 104 -6.65 -3.64 13.52
C PHE A 104 -7.66 -4.17 12.49
N PRO A 105 -8.94 -4.45 12.85
CA PRO A 105 -9.90 -4.99 11.88
C PRO A 105 -10.17 -4.02 10.73
N SER A 106 -10.27 -2.71 11.02
CA SER A 106 -10.46 -1.68 10.00
C SER A 106 -9.26 -1.61 9.05
N TYR A 107 -8.03 -1.70 9.58
CA TYR A 107 -6.81 -1.72 8.79
C TYR A 107 -6.77 -2.96 7.87
N ALA A 108 -7.03 -4.15 8.42
CA ALA A 108 -7.02 -5.39 7.67
C ALA A 108 -8.04 -5.38 6.53
N LEU A 109 -9.26 -4.88 6.80
CA LEU A 109 -10.33 -4.77 5.81
C LEU A 109 -9.94 -3.79 4.69
N CYS A 110 -9.41 -2.61 5.04
CA CYS A 110 -8.93 -1.65 4.05
C CYS A 110 -7.79 -2.20 3.20
N CYS A 111 -6.85 -2.93 3.80
CA CYS A 111 -5.77 -3.60 3.07
C CYS A 111 -6.32 -4.65 2.10
N ALA A 112 -7.28 -5.47 2.53
CA ALA A 112 -7.90 -6.47 1.68
C ALA A 112 -8.60 -5.84 0.47
N VAL A 113 -9.38 -4.78 0.70
CA VAL A 113 -10.07 -4.05 -0.37
C VAL A 113 -9.07 -3.39 -1.32
N ALA A 114 -8.03 -2.73 -0.79
CA ALA A 114 -7.00 -2.10 -1.62
C ALA A 114 -6.24 -3.13 -2.47
N LEU A 115 -5.87 -4.28 -1.90
CA LEU A 115 -5.21 -5.35 -2.63
C LEU A 115 -6.12 -5.95 -3.72
N MET A 116 -7.40 -6.15 -3.43
CA MET A 116 -8.39 -6.61 -4.42
C MET A 116 -8.53 -5.61 -5.58
N LEU A 117 -8.60 -4.31 -5.29
CA LEU A 117 -8.65 -3.27 -6.32
C LEU A 117 -7.39 -3.28 -7.20
N ILE A 118 -6.22 -3.37 -6.58
CA ILE A 118 -4.94 -3.44 -7.31
C ILE A 118 -4.89 -4.69 -8.18
N ALA A 119 -5.26 -5.84 -7.64
CA ALA A 119 -5.33 -7.08 -8.40
C ALA A 119 -6.27 -6.97 -9.60
N PHE A 120 -7.45 -6.38 -9.40
CA PHE A 120 -8.41 -6.15 -10.48
C PHE A 120 -7.82 -5.28 -11.60
N PHE A 121 -7.19 -4.16 -11.26
CA PHE A 121 -6.56 -3.28 -12.25
C PHE A 121 -5.35 -3.92 -12.95
N GLN A 122 -4.59 -4.77 -12.26
CA GLN A 122 -3.50 -5.53 -12.87
C GLN A 122 -4.01 -6.58 -13.86
N LEU A 123 -5.12 -7.23 -13.54
CA LEU A 123 -5.71 -8.28 -14.38
C LEU A 123 -6.41 -7.72 -15.62
N PHE A 124 -6.94 -6.50 -15.54
CA PHE A 124 -7.71 -5.89 -16.61
C PHE A 124 -6.97 -5.83 -17.96
N PRO A 125 -5.71 -5.33 -18.04
CA PRO A 125 -4.96 -5.34 -19.30
C PRO A 125 -4.70 -6.75 -19.84
N HIS A 126 -4.41 -7.71 -18.97
CA HIS A 126 -4.15 -9.09 -19.37
C HIS A 126 -5.39 -9.78 -19.92
N LEU A 127 -6.55 -9.45 -19.37
CA LEU A 127 -7.83 -9.98 -19.84
C LEU A 127 -8.20 -9.41 -21.20
N VAL A 128 -7.99 -8.09 -21.41
CA VAL A 128 -8.45 -7.38 -22.62
C VAL A 128 -7.46 -7.57 -23.79
N PHE A 129 -6.15 -7.50 -23.53
CA PHE A 129 -5.14 -7.47 -24.58
C PHE A 129 -4.48 -8.83 -24.86
N HIS A 130 -4.41 -9.74 -23.88
CA HIS A 130 -3.66 -10.99 -24.01
C HIS A 130 -4.52 -12.25 -24.04
N GLY A 131 -5.85 -12.14 -23.92
CA GLY A 131 -6.76 -13.28 -23.98
C GLY A 131 -6.46 -14.41 -22.96
N ALA A 132 -5.82 -14.08 -21.85
CA ALA A 132 -5.43 -15.05 -20.84
C ALA A 132 -6.67 -15.66 -20.18
N PRO A 133 -6.65 -16.98 -19.83
CA PRO A 133 -7.83 -17.62 -19.25
C PRO A 133 -8.20 -17.00 -17.90
N PRO A 134 -9.45 -16.52 -17.73
CA PRO A 134 -9.91 -15.83 -16.53
C PRO A 134 -9.66 -16.56 -15.20
N PRO A 135 -9.82 -17.91 -15.12
CA PRO A 135 -9.64 -18.62 -13.85
C PRO A 135 -8.20 -18.64 -13.37
N ALA A 136 -7.21 -18.68 -14.27
CA ALA A 136 -5.80 -18.64 -13.88
C ALA A 136 -5.41 -17.28 -13.30
N LEU A 137 -5.91 -16.21 -13.90
CA LEU A 137 -5.67 -14.84 -13.42
C LEU A 137 -6.30 -14.60 -12.05
N PHE A 138 -7.52 -15.08 -11.84
CA PHE A 138 -8.20 -14.97 -10.55
C PHE A 138 -7.47 -15.74 -9.45
N PHE A 139 -6.95 -16.92 -9.74
CA PHE A 139 -6.15 -17.71 -8.81
C PHE A 139 -4.88 -16.97 -8.40
N VAL A 140 -4.16 -16.38 -9.34
CA VAL A 140 -2.95 -15.58 -9.08
C VAL A 140 -3.27 -14.39 -8.17
N ALA A 141 -4.35 -13.65 -8.46
CA ALA A 141 -4.79 -12.52 -7.65
C ALA A 141 -5.16 -12.93 -6.21
N LEU A 142 -5.83 -14.07 -6.06
CA LEU A 142 -6.22 -14.59 -4.76
C LEU A 142 -5.00 -15.01 -3.93
N VAL A 143 -4.06 -15.73 -4.53
CA VAL A 143 -2.79 -16.12 -3.88
C VAL A 143 -1.99 -14.88 -3.49
N GLN A 144 -1.87 -13.88 -4.37
CA GLN A 144 -1.19 -12.63 -4.10
C GLN A 144 -1.81 -11.87 -2.91
N THR A 145 -3.14 -11.79 -2.89
CA THR A 145 -3.86 -11.12 -1.80
C THR A 145 -3.68 -11.85 -0.48
N LEU A 146 -3.83 -13.17 -0.46
CA LEU A 146 -3.61 -14.00 0.75
C LEU A 146 -2.18 -13.88 1.27
N TYR A 147 -1.20 -13.94 0.37
CA TYR A 147 0.20 -13.81 0.74
C TYR A 147 0.52 -12.42 1.30
N SER A 148 -0.04 -11.37 0.69
CA SER A 148 0.12 -10.00 1.18
C SER A 148 -0.58 -9.77 2.52
N LEU A 149 -1.73 -10.42 2.77
CA LEU A 149 -2.46 -10.34 4.04
C LEU A 149 -1.64 -10.88 5.23
N LEU A 150 -0.72 -11.82 5.00
CA LEU A 150 0.18 -12.29 6.04
C LEU A 150 1.05 -11.14 6.61
N PHE A 151 1.41 -10.19 5.75
CA PHE A 151 2.22 -9.01 6.13
C PHE A 151 1.40 -7.87 6.74
N VAL A 152 0.08 -7.96 6.76
CA VAL A 152 -0.80 -6.94 7.38
C VAL A 152 -0.49 -6.79 8.87
N VAL A 153 -0.21 -7.89 9.58
CA VAL A 153 0.05 -7.86 11.02
C VAL A 153 1.30 -7.04 11.36
N PRO A 154 2.51 -7.36 10.83
CA PRO A 154 3.71 -6.59 11.14
C PRO A 154 3.61 -5.14 10.64
N LEU A 155 2.98 -4.91 9.48
CA LEU A 155 2.81 -3.56 8.93
C LEU A 155 1.83 -2.70 9.72
N TYR A 156 0.79 -3.29 10.31
CA TYR A 156 -0.09 -2.58 11.23
C TYR A 156 0.65 -2.05 12.46
N PHE A 157 1.47 -2.90 13.08
CA PHE A 157 2.28 -2.47 14.22
C PHE A 157 3.28 -1.38 13.84
N LEU A 158 3.90 -1.49 12.67
CA LEU A 158 4.81 -0.49 12.12
C LEU A 158 4.11 0.85 11.89
N ALA A 159 2.98 0.85 11.17
CA ALA A 159 2.19 2.05 10.89
C ALA A 159 1.67 2.70 12.18
N ARG A 160 1.23 1.89 13.16
CA ARG A 160 0.79 2.37 14.47
C ARG A 160 1.93 2.96 15.29
N ALA A 161 3.13 2.36 15.25
CA ALA A 161 4.30 2.87 15.94
C ALA A 161 4.71 4.24 15.37
N VAL A 162 4.79 4.37 14.06
CA VAL A 162 5.11 5.62 13.38
C VAL A 162 4.07 6.70 13.67
N GLY A 163 2.77 6.36 13.62
CA GLY A 163 1.68 7.30 13.94
C GLY A 163 1.68 7.78 15.41
N ARG A 164 2.33 7.06 16.33
CA ARG A 164 2.47 7.45 17.74
C ARG A 164 3.64 8.38 18.01
N VAL A 165 4.74 8.29 17.24
CA VAL A 165 5.97 9.06 17.45
C VAL A 165 5.74 10.59 17.39
N GLY A 166 4.66 11.06 16.82
CA GLY A 166 4.35 12.50 16.75
C GLY A 166 3.21 12.98 17.66
N LYS A 167 2.65 12.10 18.51
CA LYS A 167 1.56 12.46 19.45
C LYS A 167 1.99 12.50 20.90
N GLY A 168 3.25 12.23 21.18
CA GLY A 168 3.81 12.14 22.53
C GLY A 168 4.57 13.39 22.97
N SER A 169 3.98 14.58 22.79
CA SER A 169 4.41 15.82 23.48
C SER A 169 3.25 16.76 23.62
#